data_f2e6f553058be592ac4e434451dc40ae
#
_entry.id   f2e6f553058be592ac4e434451dc40ae
#
_cell.length_a   1.000
_cell.length_b   1.000
_cell.length_c   1.000
_cell.angle_alpha   90.00
_cell.angle_beta   90.00
_cell.angle_gamma   90.00
#
_symmetry.space_group_name_H-M   'P 1'
#
loop_
_entity.id
_entity.type
_entity.pdbx_description
1 polymer ?
#
loop_
_entity_poly.entity_id
_entity_poly.type
_entity_poly.pdbx_seq_one_letter_code
_entity_poly.pdbx_strand_id
1 'polypeptide(L)'
;TTPAEKGAKDAFAEHFYLGTALNEAQITGADTKGVETIKKHFNSIVAENCMKSEEIHPEEGVYDFTLADKFVEFGEANDMFIIGHCLVWHSQLAKWFPYDDEGNFVTPDVLKERMKEHITTIVTRYKGRIHGWDVVNEAILEDGSYRKSPFYQILGEEFIPLAFQYAHEADPDAELYLNDYGMNNPGRRDTYVKIANELKARGLRIDGIGMQSHVGMDYPDMQEYEESLLAFAGTGCNVMITEWDMSALPSINFGANISDTVAFKASLNPYPDGLPEDVDALWNSRMKELMDLYLKHSDKITRVTAWGVADGDSWKNDWPMDG
;
A
#
# COMPACT_ATOMS: atom_id res chain seq x y z
N THR A 1 4.40 -29.61 -27.75
CA THR A 1 4.00 -28.36 -27.04
C THR A 1 5.19 -27.92 -26.20
N THR A 2 5.80 -26.79 -26.56
CA THR A 2 6.88 -26.19 -25.77
C THR A 2 6.32 -25.85 -24.37
N PRO A 3 6.98 -26.22 -23.25
CA PRO A 3 6.51 -25.82 -21.92
C PRO A 3 6.41 -24.30 -21.86
N ALA A 4 5.33 -23.78 -21.24
CA ALA A 4 5.18 -22.35 -21.04
C ALA A 4 6.39 -21.82 -20.26
N GLU A 5 6.98 -20.72 -20.72
CA GLU A 5 8.12 -20.10 -20.05
C GLU A 5 7.70 -19.63 -18.66
N LYS A 6 8.44 -20.05 -17.63
CA LYS A 6 8.13 -19.70 -16.25
C LYS A 6 8.37 -18.22 -15.96
N GLY A 7 7.43 -17.59 -15.25
CA GLY A 7 7.55 -16.22 -14.75
C GLY A 7 8.15 -16.13 -13.35
N ALA A 8 8.36 -14.91 -12.88
CA ALA A 8 8.88 -14.66 -11.53
C ALA A 8 7.97 -15.27 -10.43
N LYS A 9 6.65 -15.21 -10.59
CA LYS A 9 5.68 -15.80 -9.65
C LYS A 9 5.92 -17.29 -9.42
N ASP A 10 6.38 -18.01 -10.45
CA ASP A 10 6.61 -19.45 -10.37
C ASP A 10 7.85 -19.77 -9.53
N ALA A 11 8.86 -18.90 -9.55
CA ALA A 11 10.06 -19.03 -8.74
C ALA A 11 9.79 -18.85 -7.23
N PHE A 12 8.77 -18.09 -6.86
CA PHE A 12 8.41 -17.80 -5.48
C PHE A 12 7.13 -18.50 -5.01
N ALA A 13 6.56 -19.39 -5.81
CA ALA A 13 5.26 -20.02 -5.56
C ALA A 13 5.17 -20.75 -4.21
N GLU A 14 6.27 -21.32 -3.73
CA GLU A 14 6.33 -22.04 -2.45
C GLU A 14 6.60 -21.09 -1.24
N HIS A 15 6.83 -19.81 -1.49
CA HIS A 15 7.20 -18.84 -0.47
C HIS A 15 6.09 -17.85 -0.17
N PHE A 16 5.72 -17.03 -1.16
CA PHE A 16 4.72 -15.98 -1.01
C PHE A 16 4.13 -15.59 -2.37
N TYR A 17 3.02 -14.88 -2.33
CA TYR A 17 2.49 -14.22 -3.53
C TYR A 17 3.47 -13.14 -3.99
N LEU A 18 3.69 -13.06 -5.28
CA LEU A 18 4.41 -11.95 -5.91
C LEU A 18 3.39 -11.07 -6.63
N GLY A 19 3.27 -9.82 -6.16
CA GLY A 19 2.23 -8.91 -6.62
C GLY A 19 2.76 -7.65 -7.29
N THR A 20 1.86 -6.93 -7.94
CA THR A 20 2.12 -5.60 -8.49
C THR A 20 0.91 -4.70 -8.42
N ALA A 21 1.15 -3.38 -8.39
CA ALA A 21 0.09 -2.39 -8.56
C ALA A 21 -0.22 -2.17 -10.03
N LEU A 22 -1.51 -2.05 -10.35
CA LEU A 22 -2.02 -1.78 -11.69
C LEU A 22 -2.51 -0.34 -11.80
N ASN A 23 -2.06 0.39 -12.81
CA ASN A 23 -2.61 1.68 -13.20
C ASN A 23 -3.79 1.52 -14.17
N GLU A 24 -4.41 2.63 -14.56
CA GLU A 24 -5.57 2.63 -15.46
C GLU A 24 -5.27 1.97 -16.81
N ALA A 25 -4.11 2.25 -17.41
CA ALA A 25 -3.74 1.70 -18.72
C ALA A 25 -3.62 0.16 -18.68
N GLN A 26 -3.16 -0.39 -17.59
CA GLN A 26 -3.07 -1.83 -17.38
C GLN A 26 -4.44 -2.44 -17.08
N ILE A 27 -5.25 -1.79 -16.25
CA ILE A 27 -6.61 -2.24 -15.92
C ILE A 27 -7.50 -2.29 -17.17
N THR A 28 -7.41 -1.29 -18.03
CA THR A 28 -8.20 -1.20 -19.27
C THR A 28 -7.66 -2.04 -20.42
N GLY A 29 -6.41 -2.51 -20.31
CA GLY A 29 -5.73 -3.26 -21.38
C GLY A 29 -5.05 -2.37 -22.42
N ALA A 30 -5.04 -1.05 -22.26
CA ALA A 30 -4.36 -0.12 -23.17
C ALA A 30 -2.84 -0.32 -23.19
N ASP A 31 -2.24 -0.64 -22.05
CA ASP A 31 -0.84 -1.03 -21.92
C ASP A 31 -0.68 -2.56 -22.15
N THR A 32 -0.66 -2.97 -23.40
CA THR A 32 -0.60 -4.39 -23.78
C THR A 32 0.66 -5.09 -23.28
N LYS A 33 1.81 -4.41 -23.32
CA LYS A 33 3.08 -4.95 -22.83
C LYS A 33 3.08 -5.12 -21.31
N GLY A 34 2.56 -4.14 -20.60
CA GLY A 34 2.39 -4.21 -19.16
C GLY A 34 1.47 -5.36 -18.74
N VAL A 35 0.35 -5.53 -19.42
CA VAL A 35 -0.59 -6.65 -19.18
C VAL A 35 0.08 -8.00 -19.40
N GLU A 36 0.85 -8.18 -20.45
CA GLU A 36 1.60 -9.42 -20.70
C GLU A 36 2.61 -9.71 -19.57
N THR A 37 3.33 -8.69 -19.12
CA THR A 37 4.28 -8.79 -18.00
C THR A 37 3.56 -9.17 -16.70
N ILE A 38 2.42 -8.55 -16.41
CA ILE A 38 1.61 -8.86 -15.23
C ILE A 38 1.17 -10.32 -15.23
N LYS A 39 0.60 -10.79 -16.32
CA LYS A 39 0.12 -12.17 -16.44
C LYS A 39 1.22 -13.21 -16.30
N LYS A 40 2.43 -12.91 -16.82
CA LYS A 40 3.56 -13.82 -16.77
C LYS A 40 4.21 -13.89 -15.38
N HIS A 41 4.38 -12.75 -14.71
CA HIS A 41 5.29 -12.64 -13.56
C HIS A 41 4.59 -12.52 -12.21
N PHE A 42 3.31 -12.16 -12.16
CA PHE A 42 2.60 -11.87 -10.92
C PHE A 42 1.38 -12.75 -10.71
N ASN A 43 1.08 -13.05 -9.46
CA ASN A 43 -0.11 -13.80 -9.03
C ASN A 43 -0.92 -13.07 -7.96
N SER A 44 -0.60 -11.80 -7.71
CA SER A 44 -1.39 -10.91 -6.86
C SER A 44 -1.40 -9.50 -7.47
N ILE A 45 -2.50 -8.79 -7.28
CA ILE A 45 -2.66 -7.42 -7.79
C ILE A 45 -3.31 -6.51 -6.76
N VAL A 46 -2.96 -5.23 -6.85
CA VAL A 46 -3.57 -4.13 -6.13
C VAL A 46 -3.81 -2.97 -7.09
N ALA A 47 -4.89 -2.23 -6.92
CA ALA A 47 -5.14 -1.04 -7.73
C ALA A 47 -4.30 0.13 -7.21
N GLU A 48 -3.55 0.80 -8.09
CA GLU A 48 -2.71 1.94 -7.70
C GLU A 48 -3.56 3.10 -7.17
N ASN A 49 -4.64 3.46 -7.83
CA ASN A 49 -5.44 4.64 -7.49
C ASN A 49 -6.96 4.47 -7.52
N CYS A 50 -7.51 3.63 -8.39
CA CYS A 50 -8.94 3.66 -8.72
C CYS A 50 -9.88 3.28 -7.57
N MET A 51 -9.38 2.70 -6.49
CA MET A 51 -10.17 2.35 -5.31
C MET A 51 -10.00 3.33 -4.15
N LYS A 52 -9.17 4.35 -4.30
CA LYS A 52 -9.01 5.42 -3.29
C LYS A 52 -10.27 6.26 -3.23
N SER A 53 -10.57 6.82 -2.06
CA SER A 53 -11.84 7.48 -1.76
C SER A 53 -12.27 8.54 -2.79
N GLU A 54 -11.36 9.43 -3.19
CA GLU A 54 -11.69 10.48 -4.16
C GLU A 54 -12.06 9.97 -5.55
N GLU A 55 -11.58 8.78 -5.91
CA GLU A 55 -11.87 8.15 -7.20
C GLU A 55 -13.14 7.31 -7.15
N ILE A 56 -13.28 6.46 -6.14
CA ILE A 56 -14.38 5.50 -6.05
C ILE A 56 -15.66 6.10 -5.43
N HIS A 57 -15.53 7.14 -4.61
CA HIS A 57 -16.63 7.76 -3.86
C HIS A 57 -16.49 9.29 -3.86
N PRO A 58 -16.51 9.94 -5.07
CA PRO A 58 -16.17 11.35 -5.23
C PRO A 58 -17.12 12.33 -4.54
N GLU A 59 -18.40 11.97 -4.44
CA GLU A 59 -19.44 12.73 -3.76
C GLU A 59 -20.23 11.83 -2.83
N GLU A 60 -20.84 12.41 -1.78
CA GLU A 60 -21.63 11.63 -0.83
C GLU A 60 -22.74 10.86 -1.53
N GLY A 61 -22.75 9.53 -1.34
CA GLY A 61 -23.74 8.65 -1.97
C GLY A 61 -23.51 8.39 -3.46
N VAL A 62 -22.46 8.95 -4.05
CA VAL A 62 -22.12 8.76 -5.47
C VAL A 62 -20.85 7.91 -5.58
N TYR A 63 -20.98 6.73 -6.18
CA TYR A 63 -19.88 5.81 -6.38
C TYR A 63 -19.56 5.65 -7.86
N ASP A 64 -18.26 5.56 -8.18
CA ASP A 64 -17.78 5.19 -9.49
C ASP A 64 -16.96 3.89 -9.38
N PHE A 65 -17.56 2.78 -9.74
CA PHE A 65 -16.93 1.45 -9.70
C PHE A 65 -16.36 1.03 -11.07
N THR A 66 -16.37 1.88 -12.06
CA THR A 66 -16.02 1.50 -13.45
C THR A 66 -14.66 0.84 -13.55
N LEU A 67 -13.61 1.50 -13.05
CA LEU A 67 -12.26 0.94 -13.08
C LEU A 67 -12.05 -0.16 -12.03
N ALA A 68 -12.64 0.00 -10.84
CA ALA A 68 -12.52 -1.00 -9.79
C ALA A 68 -13.15 -2.34 -10.21
N ASP A 69 -14.29 -2.32 -10.89
CA ASP A 69 -14.92 -3.53 -11.43
C ASP A 69 -14.01 -4.22 -12.45
N LYS A 70 -13.42 -3.45 -13.38
CA LYS A 70 -12.48 -3.99 -14.38
C LYS A 70 -11.22 -4.58 -13.72
N PHE A 71 -10.72 -3.92 -12.70
CA PHE A 71 -9.58 -4.38 -11.93
C PHE A 71 -9.87 -5.75 -11.27
N VAL A 72 -11.00 -5.90 -10.61
CA VAL A 72 -11.41 -7.15 -9.98
C VAL A 72 -11.64 -8.24 -11.03
N GLU A 73 -12.30 -7.93 -12.13
CA GLU A 73 -12.52 -8.86 -13.26
C GLU A 73 -11.18 -9.34 -13.86
N PHE A 74 -10.20 -8.46 -13.98
CA PHE A 74 -8.85 -8.82 -14.43
C PHE A 74 -8.20 -9.85 -13.50
N GLY A 75 -8.28 -9.63 -12.19
CA GLY A 75 -7.74 -10.55 -11.20
C GLY A 75 -8.44 -11.91 -11.21
N GLU A 76 -9.76 -11.91 -11.33
CA GLU A 76 -10.56 -13.14 -11.43
C GLU A 76 -10.24 -13.92 -12.70
N ALA A 77 -10.14 -13.24 -13.84
CA ALA A 77 -9.83 -13.87 -15.12
C ALA A 77 -8.43 -14.51 -15.17
N ASN A 78 -7.52 -14.07 -14.31
CA ASN A 78 -6.14 -14.57 -14.25
C ASN A 78 -5.81 -15.33 -12.95
N ASP A 79 -6.83 -15.70 -12.19
CA ASP A 79 -6.72 -16.46 -10.93
C ASP A 79 -5.70 -15.83 -9.94
N MET A 80 -5.82 -14.53 -9.73
CA MET A 80 -4.91 -13.75 -8.89
C MET A 80 -5.48 -13.48 -7.50
N PHE A 81 -4.59 -13.34 -6.51
CA PHE A 81 -4.94 -12.85 -5.19
C PHE A 81 -5.14 -11.33 -5.25
N ILE A 82 -6.35 -10.87 -5.00
CA ILE A 82 -6.78 -9.48 -5.24
C ILE A 82 -6.83 -8.72 -3.92
N ILE A 83 -6.15 -7.56 -3.88
CA ILE A 83 -6.10 -6.66 -2.74
C ILE A 83 -6.89 -5.38 -3.02
N GLY A 84 -7.77 -5.02 -2.10
CA GLY A 84 -8.44 -3.71 -2.09
C GLY A 84 -7.61 -2.66 -1.36
N HIS A 85 -7.31 -1.57 -2.01
CA HIS A 85 -6.49 -0.49 -1.48
C HIS A 85 -7.12 0.88 -1.77
N CYS A 86 -7.53 1.61 -0.81
CA CYS A 86 -7.63 1.38 0.64
C CYS A 86 -8.96 1.93 1.15
N LEU A 87 -9.40 1.54 2.34
CA LEU A 87 -10.70 1.97 2.85
C LEU A 87 -10.65 3.29 3.63
N VAL A 88 -9.66 3.46 4.50
CA VAL A 88 -9.50 4.66 5.35
C VAL A 88 -8.09 5.21 5.20
N TRP A 89 -7.98 6.40 4.65
CA TRP A 89 -6.71 7.10 4.44
C TRP A 89 -6.94 8.61 4.35
N HIS A 90 -6.02 9.40 4.92
CA HIS A 90 -6.10 10.85 4.96
C HIS A 90 -5.82 11.54 3.62
N SER A 91 -5.04 10.87 2.75
CA SER A 91 -4.65 11.39 1.44
C SER A 91 -5.58 10.87 0.36
N GLN A 92 -5.68 11.58 -0.76
CA GLN A 92 -6.62 11.27 -1.84
C GLN A 92 -8.04 10.93 -1.32
N LEU A 93 -8.41 11.62 -0.25
CA LEU A 93 -9.71 11.54 0.39
C LEU A 93 -10.68 12.48 -0.30
N ALA A 94 -11.89 12.01 -0.59
CA ALA A 94 -12.93 12.85 -1.16
C ALA A 94 -13.21 14.06 -0.24
N LYS A 95 -13.31 15.26 -0.80
CA LYS A 95 -13.41 16.50 -0.04
C LYS A 95 -14.61 16.56 0.89
N TRP A 96 -15.72 15.93 0.51
CA TRP A 96 -16.93 15.91 1.32
C TRP A 96 -16.80 15.05 2.57
N PHE A 97 -15.89 14.08 2.59
CA PHE A 97 -15.90 12.98 3.56
C PHE A 97 -15.86 13.44 5.02
N PRO A 98 -14.93 14.33 5.44
CA PRO A 98 -14.88 14.78 6.83
C PRO A 98 -15.63 16.06 7.11
N TYR A 99 -16.24 16.70 6.09
CA TYR A 99 -16.80 18.06 6.22
C TYR A 99 -18.30 18.10 6.02
N ASP A 100 -18.93 19.07 6.70
CA ASP A 100 -20.31 19.48 6.41
C ASP A 100 -20.37 20.52 5.28
N ASP A 101 -21.57 20.98 4.94
CA ASP A 101 -21.78 21.96 3.86
C ASP A 101 -21.16 23.33 4.15
N GLU A 102 -20.85 23.63 5.40
CA GLU A 102 -20.21 24.88 5.84
C GLU A 102 -18.68 24.78 5.89
N GLY A 103 -18.11 23.62 5.58
CA GLY A 103 -16.67 23.36 5.58
C GLY A 103 -16.08 23.06 6.95
N ASN A 104 -16.92 22.80 7.96
CA ASN A 104 -16.50 22.36 9.28
C ASN A 104 -16.44 20.83 9.33
N PHE A 105 -15.64 20.30 10.25
CA PHE A 105 -15.68 18.87 10.53
C PHE A 105 -17.08 18.44 10.94
N VAL A 106 -17.52 17.31 10.42
CA VAL A 106 -18.74 16.68 10.86
C VAL A 106 -18.59 16.15 12.29
N THR A 107 -19.73 15.89 12.94
CA THR A 107 -19.74 15.29 14.29
C THR A 107 -19.22 13.86 14.26
N PRO A 108 -18.73 13.32 15.41
CA PRO A 108 -18.33 11.91 15.49
C PRO A 108 -19.37 10.93 14.98
N ASP A 109 -20.64 11.10 15.32
CA ASP A 109 -21.72 10.22 14.86
C ASP A 109 -21.91 10.26 13.35
N VAL A 110 -21.80 11.43 12.73
CA VAL A 110 -21.89 11.58 11.28
C VAL A 110 -20.71 10.92 10.58
N LEU A 111 -19.49 11.08 11.10
CA LEU A 111 -18.32 10.43 10.51
C LEU A 111 -18.39 8.91 10.63
N LYS A 112 -18.83 8.38 11.75
CA LYS A 112 -19.04 6.94 11.93
C LYS A 112 -20.03 6.40 10.89
N GLU A 113 -21.12 7.09 10.67
CA GLU A 113 -22.13 6.70 9.68
C GLU A 113 -21.56 6.74 8.26
N ARG A 114 -20.81 7.79 7.90
CA ARG A 114 -20.15 7.91 6.60
C ARG A 114 -19.11 6.82 6.38
N MET A 115 -18.28 6.53 7.39
CA MET A 115 -17.30 5.44 7.33
C MET A 115 -17.98 4.10 7.15
N LYS A 116 -19.03 3.83 7.92
CA LYS A 116 -19.77 2.57 7.85
C LYS A 116 -20.39 2.38 6.47
N GLU A 117 -21.06 3.39 5.94
CA GLU A 117 -21.65 3.33 4.60
C GLU A 117 -20.58 3.10 3.52
N HIS A 118 -19.50 3.87 3.56
CA HIS A 118 -18.39 3.77 2.60
C HIS A 118 -17.78 2.36 2.59
N ILE A 119 -17.39 1.89 3.76
CA ILE A 119 -16.75 0.58 3.92
C ILE A 119 -17.73 -0.54 3.54
N THR A 120 -18.95 -0.49 4.06
CA THR A 120 -19.96 -1.53 3.81
C THR A 120 -20.31 -1.62 2.32
N THR A 121 -20.50 -0.49 1.66
CA THR A 121 -20.87 -0.46 0.23
C THR A 121 -19.77 -1.05 -0.63
N ILE A 122 -18.52 -0.63 -0.42
CA ILE A 122 -17.38 -1.06 -1.24
C ILE A 122 -17.03 -2.52 -0.95
N VAL A 123 -16.91 -2.90 0.31
CA VAL A 123 -16.52 -4.27 0.68
C VAL A 123 -17.60 -5.28 0.30
N THR A 124 -18.87 -4.95 0.50
CA THR A 124 -19.99 -5.81 0.12
C THR A 124 -20.05 -6.05 -1.39
N ARG A 125 -19.76 -5.01 -2.20
CA ARG A 125 -19.73 -5.15 -3.66
C ARG A 125 -18.76 -6.23 -4.13
N TYR A 126 -17.62 -6.34 -3.48
CA TYR A 126 -16.55 -7.29 -3.85
C TYR A 126 -16.45 -8.48 -2.91
N LYS A 127 -17.46 -8.72 -2.09
CA LYS A 127 -17.49 -9.86 -1.17
C LYS A 127 -17.29 -11.17 -1.92
N GLY A 128 -16.34 -11.98 -1.43
CA GLY A 128 -15.96 -13.24 -2.07
C GLY A 128 -15.09 -13.09 -3.31
N ARG A 129 -14.73 -11.88 -3.72
CA ARG A 129 -13.97 -11.57 -4.93
C ARG A 129 -12.66 -10.89 -4.61
N ILE A 130 -12.63 -9.92 -3.67
CA ILE A 130 -11.41 -9.33 -3.11
C ILE A 130 -11.02 -10.16 -1.88
N HIS A 131 -9.76 -10.57 -1.83
CA HIS A 131 -9.25 -11.50 -0.83
C HIS A 131 -8.79 -10.81 0.45
N GLY A 132 -8.31 -9.58 0.35
CA GLY A 132 -7.84 -8.80 1.48
C GLY A 132 -7.91 -7.30 1.23
N TRP A 133 -8.03 -6.54 2.32
CA TRP A 133 -8.19 -5.08 2.28
C TRP A 133 -7.15 -4.38 3.14
N ASP A 134 -6.51 -3.37 2.57
CA ASP A 134 -5.84 -2.35 3.35
C ASP A 134 -6.93 -1.47 4.00
N VAL A 135 -7.27 -1.80 5.24
CA VAL A 135 -8.40 -1.15 5.93
C VAL A 135 -8.04 0.27 6.35
N VAL A 136 -6.90 0.42 6.99
CA VAL A 136 -6.37 1.72 7.43
C VAL A 136 -4.95 1.88 6.90
N ASN A 137 -4.72 3.01 6.23
CA ASN A 137 -3.46 3.34 5.59
C ASN A 137 -2.83 4.58 6.23
N GLU A 138 -1.55 4.50 6.60
CA GLU A 138 -0.71 5.63 7.02
C GLU A 138 -1.25 6.43 8.21
N ALA A 139 -1.63 5.73 9.26
CA ALA A 139 -2.26 6.32 10.44
C ALA A 139 -1.29 6.87 11.49
N ILE A 140 -0.02 6.46 11.47
CA ILE A 140 0.95 6.71 12.54
C ILE A 140 2.16 7.48 12.00
N LEU A 141 2.62 8.45 12.79
CA LEU A 141 3.82 9.22 12.49
C LEU A 141 5.10 8.51 12.94
N GLU A 142 6.24 9.04 12.55
CA GLU A 142 7.56 8.47 12.84
C GLU A 142 7.86 8.38 14.35
N ASP A 143 7.37 9.33 15.15
CA ASP A 143 7.51 9.32 16.61
C ASP A 143 6.56 8.35 17.33
N GLY A 144 5.72 7.65 16.60
CA GLY A 144 4.73 6.72 17.13
C GLY A 144 3.40 7.36 17.52
N SER A 145 3.26 8.67 17.37
CA SER A 145 1.97 9.34 17.60
C SER A 145 1.01 9.13 16.42
N TYR A 146 -0.28 9.22 16.68
CA TYR A 146 -1.28 9.18 15.63
C TYR A 146 -1.16 10.41 14.72
N ARG A 147 -1.18 10.15 13.41
CA ARG A 147 -1.33 11.23 12.43
C ARG A 147 -2.63 11.98 12.71
N LYS A 148 -2.57 13.32 12.68
CA LYS A 148 -3.75 14.17 12.87
C LYS A 148 -4.61 14.23 11.61
N SER A 149 -5.00 13.05 11.11
CA SER A 149 -5.97 12.93 10.03
C SER A 149 -7.34 13.45 10.49
N PRO A 150 -8.24 13.78 9.56
CA PRO A 150 -9.62 14.10 9.94
C PRO A 150 -10.29 12.99 10.76
N PHE A 151 -10.01 11.74 10.45
CA PHE A 151 -10.55 10.59 11.21
C PHE A 151 -10.11 10.62 12.68
N TYR A 152 -8.83 10.83 12.91
CA TYR A 152 -8.29 10.94 14.26
C TYR A 152 -8.78 12.19 15.00
N GLN A 153 -8.82 13.33 14.32
CA GLN A 153 -9.26 14.57 14.94
C GLN A 153 -10.72 14.50 15.38
N ILE A 154 -11.57 13.80 14.65
CA ILE A 154 -13.00 13.68 14.95
C ILE A 154 -13.29 12.51 15.90
N LEU A 155 -12.66 11.35 15.69
CA LEU A 155 -12.97 10.10 16.40
C LEU A 155 -11.92 9.66 17.42
N GLY A 156 -10.74 10.30 17.43
CA GLY A 156 -9.62 9.80 18.22
C GLY A 156 -9.14 8.42 17.73
N GLU A 157 -8.51 7.66 18.58
CA GLU A 157 -7.95 6.34 18.27
C GLU A 157 -9.02 5.31 17.84
N GLU A 158 -10.27 5.52 18.22
CA GLU A 158 -11.37 4.59 17.92
C GLU A 158 -11.67 4.44 16.43
N PHE A 159 -11.22 5.36 15.57
CA PHE A 159 -11.48 5.22 14.15
C PHE A 159 -10.89 3.93 13.56
N ILE A 160 -9.78 3.43 14.09
CA ILE A 160 -9.14 2.19 13.60
C ILE A 160 -9.99 0.96 13.98
N PRO A 161 -10.33 0.71 15.26
CA PRO A 161 -11.24 -0.41 15.58
C PRO A 161 -12.57 -0.36 14.83
N LEU A 162 -13.16 0.81 14.68
CA LEU A 162 -14.41 0.99 13.94
C LEU A 162 -14.26 0.58 12.47
N ALA A 163 -13.19 1.00 11.80
CA ALA A 163 -12.94 0.64 10.40
C ALA A 163 -12.80 -0.89 10.23
N PHE A 164 -12.05 -1.54 11.12
CA PHE A 164 -11.89 -3.00 11.11
C PHE A 164 -13.20 -3.71 11.40
N GLN A 165 -13.99 -3.23 12.32
CA GLN A 165 -15.31 -3.78 12.62
C GLN A 165 -16.23 -3.71 11.39
N TYR A 166 -16.34 -2.55 10.77
CA TYR A 166 -17.20 -2.35 9.60
C TYR A 166 -16.77 -3.22 8.41
N ALA A 167 -15.47 -3.33 8.18
CA ALA A 167 -14.94 -4.18 7.11
C ALA A 167 -15.24 -5.66 7.36
N HIS A 168 -15.03 -6.14 8.57
CA HIS A 168 -15.31 -7.52 8.93
C HIS A 168 -16.81 -7.86 8.85
N GLU A 169 -17.67 -6.97 9.29
CA GLU A 169 -19.12 -7.14 9.19
C GLU A 169 -19.58 -7.21 7.73
N ALA A 170 -18.94 -6.45 6.83
CA ALA A 170 -19.29 -6.43 5.41
C ALA A 170 -18.82 -7.68 4.65
N ASP A 171 -17.63 -8.19 4.96
CA ASP A 171 -17.10 -9.45 4.43
C ASP A 171 -16.33 -10.21 5.51
N PRO A 172 -16.96 -11.16 6.19
CA PRO A 172 -16.33 -11.93 7.26
C PRO A 172 -15.16 -12.80 6.84
N ASP A 173 -15.01 -13.10 5.55
CA ASP A 173 -13.98 -14.00 5.03
C ASP A 173 -12.75 -13.26 4.48
N ALA A 174 -12.87 -11.96 4.19
CA ALA A 174 -11.74 -11.17 3.69
C ALA A 174 -10.68 -10.96 4.78
N GLU A 175 -9.41 -11.02 4.38
CA GLU A 175 -8.30 -10.62 5.24
C GLU A 175 -8.28 -9.09 5.40
N LEU A 176 -7.88 -8.63 6.59
CA LEU A 176 -7.88 -7.22 6.95
C LEU A 176 -6.49 -6.78 7.41
N TYR A 177 -5.99 -5.67 6.86
CA TYR A 177 -4.62 -5.22 7.05
C TYR A 177 -4.51 -3.78 7.53
N LEU A 178 -3.44 -3.52 8.29
CA LEU A 178 -2.85 -2.20 8.51
C LEU A 178 -1.70 -2.03 7.51
N ASN A 179 -1.47 -0.81 7.02
CA ASN A 179 -0.42 -0.54 6.04
C ASN A 179 0.20 0.85 6.26
N ASP A 180 1.51 0.95 6.20
CA ASP A 180 2.21 2.23 6.30
C ASP A 180 3.59 2.18 5.66
N TYR A 181 4.16 3.36 5.41
CA TYR A 181 5.55 3.54 4.98
C TYR A 181 6.48 3.69 6.18
N GLY A 182 7.77 3.60 5.95
CA GLY A 182 8.77 3.79 7.01
C GLY A 182 8.59 2.86 8.20
N MET A 183 8.13 1.65 7.97
CA MET A 183 7.80 0.67 9.00
C MET A 183 9.04 0.06 9.69
N ASN A 184 10.24 0.37 9.20
CA ASN A 184 11.49 0.11 9.92
C ASN A 184 11.66 1.00 11.14
N ASN A 185 11.00 2.16 11.18
CA ASN A 185 11.11 3.12 12.25
C ASN A 185 10.58 2.56 13.57
N PRO A 186 11.39 2.55 14.67
CA PRO A 186 10.99 1.93 15.93
C PRO A 186 9.74 2.55 16.57
N GLY A 187 9.58 3.87 16.51
CA GLY A 187 8.41 4.55 17.09
C GLY A 187 7.12 4.16 16.40
N ARG A 188 7.10 4.23 15.06
CA ARG A 188 5.95 3.81 14.26
C ARG A 188 5.66 2.32 14.43
N ARG A 189 6.69 1.49 14.36
CA ARG A 189 6.59 0.05 14.57
C ARG A 189 5.93 -0.30 15.88
N ASP A 190 6.39 0.26 17.00
CA ASP A 190 5.90 -0.08 18.32
C ASP A 190 4.42 0.29 18.49
N THR A 191 3.99 1.40 17.90
CA THR A 191 2.58 1.79 17.89
C THR A 191 1.72 0.81 17.08
N TYR A 192 2.15 0.38 15.91
CA TYR A 192 1.41 -0.63 15.14
C TYR A 192 1.36 -1.98 15.83
N VAL A 193 2.41 -2.40 16.49
CA VAL A 193 2.39 -3.62 17.33
C VAL A 193 1.33 -3.50 18.41
N LYS A 194 1.28 -2.37 19.09
CA LYS A 194 0.26 -2.08 20.11
C LYS A 194 -1.16 -2.11 19.53
N ILE A 195 -1.38 -1.45 18.40
CA ILE A 195 -2.69 -1.41 17.73
C ILE A 195 -3.13 -2.83 17.35
N ALA A 196 -2.26 -3.62 16.73
CA ALA A 196 -2.58 -5.00 16.36
C ALA A 196 -2.96 -5.85 17.56
N ASN A 197 -2.21 -5.75 18.64
CA ASN A 197 -2.50 -6.47 19.89
C ASN A 197 -3.82 -6.00 20.52
N GLU A 198 -4.12 -4.71 20.50
CA GLU A 198 -5.39 -4.16 21.01
C GLU A 198 -6.59 -4.63 20.18
N LEU A 199 -6.48 -4.65 18.84
CA LEU A 199 -7.53 -5.18 17.98
C LEU A 199 -7.84 -6.65 18.30
N LYS A 200 -6.80 -7.45 18.45
CA LYS A 200 -6.94 -8.87 18.82
C LYS A 200 -7.57 -9.04 20.22
N ALA A 201 -7.14 -8.24 21.20
CA ALA A 201 -7.68 -8.28 22.57
C ALA A 201 -9.17 -7.92 22.60
N ARG A 202 -9.63 -7.09 21.68
CA ARG A 202 -11.05 -6.75 21.51
C ARG A 202 -11.85 -7.81 20.75
N GLY A 203 -11.21 -8.86 20.27
CA GLY A 203 -11.86 -9.88 19.41
C GLY A 203 -12.11 -9.42 17.99
N LEU A 204 -11.47 -8.34 17.54
CA LEU A 204 -11.55 -7.87 16.16
C LEU A 204 -10.53 -8.62 15.30
N ARG A 205 -10.93 -8.89 14.05
CA ARG A 205 -10.07 -9.55 13.09
C ARG A 205 -9.01 -8.59 12.56
N ILE A 206 -7.76 -8.97 12.66
CA ILE A 206 -6.64 -8.41 11.92
C ILE A 206 -5.75 -9.56 11.45
N ASP A 207 -5.46 -9.60 10.16
CA ASP A 207 -4.71 -10.68 9.53
C ASP A 207 -3.28 -10.31 9.21
N GLY A 208 -3.01 -9.06 8.88
CA GLY A 208 -1.70 -8.68 8.42
C GLY A 208 -1.31 -7.22 8.68
N ILE A 209 0.00 -7.00 8.71
CA ILE A 209 0.63 -5.70 8.80
C ILE A 209 1.49 -5.52 7.56
N GLY A 210 1.19 -4.49 6.77
CA GLY A 210 1.88 -4.15 5.54
C GLY A 210 3.00 -3.16 5.77
N MET A 211 4.19 -3.53 5.30
CA MET A 211 5.35 -2.64 5.18
C MET A 211 5.41 -2.17 3.74
N GLN A 212 5.11 -0.89 3.48
CA GLN A 212 5.07 -0.39 2.09
C GLN A 212 6.39 -0.59 1.37
N SER A 213 7.50 -0.28 2.05
CA SER A 213 8.85 -0.51 1.55
C SER A 213 9.20 0.33 0.32
N HIS A 214 8.89 1.61 0.40
CA HIS A 214 9.46 2.62 -0.50
C HIS A 214 10.89 2.91 -0.03
N VAL A 215 11.85 2.21 -0.62
CA VAL A 215 13.23 2.16 -0.14
C VAL A 215 14.21 2.81 -1.11
N GLY A 216 15.42 3.04 -0.65
CA GLY A 216 16.52 3.57 -1.44
C GLY A 216 17.80 2.77 -1.28
N MET A 217 18.88 3.31 -1.83
CA MET A 217 20.21 2.68 -1.79
C MET A 217 20.78 2.57 -0.38
N ASP A 218 20.47 3.56 0.48
CA ASP A 218 21.03 3.75 1.81
C ASP A 218 19.98 3.76 2.93
N TYR A 219 18.73 3.54 2.60
CA TYR A 219 17.62 3.47 3.56
C TYR A 219 16.61 2.40 3.14
N PRO A 220 15.97 1.69 4.08
CA PRO A 220 16.20 1.73 5.52
C PRO A 220 17.49 1.05 5.95
N ASP A 221 17.90 1.22 7.22
CA ASP A 221 18.87 0.35 7.87
C ASP A 221 18.31 -1.08 7.90
N MET A 222 19.10 -2.05 7.43
CA MET A 222 18.61 -3.42 7.25
C MET A 222 18.35 -4.15 8.57
N GLN A 223 19.09 -3.82 9.61
CA GLN A 223 18.86 -4.40 10.94
C GLN A 223 17.55 -3.89 11.53
N GLU A 224 17.30 -2.60 11.49
CA GLU A 224 16.03 -2.02 11.93
C GLU A 224 14.84 -2.57 11.13
N TYR A 225 15.03 -2.74 9.83
CA TYR A 225 13.99 -3.29 8.96
C TYR A 225 13.64 -4.73 9.32
N GLU A 226 14.64 -5.58 9.53
CA GLU A 226 14.43 -6.96 9.96
C GLU A 226 13.82 -7.03 11.37
N GLU A 227 14.28 -6.22 12.31
CA GLU A 227 13.71 -6.14 13.66
C GLU A 227 12.23 -5.77 13.63
N SER A 228 11.84 -4.84 12.77
CA SER A 228 10.44 -4.44 12.60
C SER A 228 9.59 -5.57 12.00
N LEU A 229 10.10 -6.21 10.96
CA LEU A 229 9.43 -7.36 10.34
C LEU A 229 9.14 -8.45 11.39
N LEU A 230 10.14 -8.78 12.20
CA LEU A 230 10.01 -9.78 13.26
C LEU A 230 9.06 -9.33 14.39
N ALA A 231 9.06 -8.05 14.74
CA ALA A 231 8.14 -7.49 15.73
C ALA A 231 6.68 -7.60 15.26
N PHE A 232 6.41 -7.30 14.00
CA PHE A 232 5.08 -7.47 13.41
C PHE A 232 4.66 -8.93 13.37
N ALA A 233 5.53 -9.82 12.96
CA ALA A 233 5.27 -11.26 12.98
C ALA A 233 4.99 -11.77 14.40
N GLY A 234 5.65 -11.19 15.41
CA GLY A 234 5.47 -11.51 16.81
C GLY A 234 4.06 -11.22 17.35
N THR A 235 3.28 -10.38 16.69
CA THR A 235 1.86 -10.16 17.01
C THR A 235 0.95 -11.32 16.59
N GLY A 236 1.47 -12.26 15.83
CA GLY A 236 0.68 -13.33 15.19
C GLY A 236 0.05 -12.92 13.86
N CYS A 237 0.27 -11.68 13.42
CA CYS A 237 -0.15 -11.24 12.09
C CYS A 237 0.83 -11.73 11.02
N ASN A 238 0.32 -11.92 9.82
CA ASN A 238 1.17 -12.04 8.64
C ASN A 238 1.85 -10.69 8.35
N VAL A 239 3.03 -10.73 7.78
CA VAL A 239 3.71 -9.53 7.28
C VAL A 239 3.62 -9.53 5.77
N MET A 240 3.36 -8.37 5.17
CA MET A 240 3.36 -8.20 3.73
C MET A 240 4.27 -7.03 3.38
N ILE A 241 4.93 -7.17 2.25
CA ILE A 241 5.69 -6.10 1.60
C ILE A 241 4.77 -5.56 0.51
N THR A 242 4.22 -4.37 0.71
CA THR A 242 2.98 -4.01 0.00
C THR A 242 3.15 -3.06 -1.18
N GLU A 243 4.24 -2.27 -1.19
CA GLU A 243 4.43 -1.22 -2.19
C GLU A 243 5.92 -1.06 -2.53
N TRP A 244 6.63 -2.18 -2.65
CA TRP A 244 8.06 -2.16 -2.83
C TRP A 244 8.47 -1.46 -4.11
N ASP A 245 9.19 -0.39 -3.95
CA ASP A 245 9.95 0.28 -4.99
C ASP A 245 11.32 0.67 -4.42
N MET A 246 12.30 0.82 -5.29
CA MET A 246 13.65 1.19 -4.87
C MET A 246 14.20 2.30 -5.76
N SER A 247 14.49 3.44 -5.14
CA SER A 247 15.07 4.58 -5.81
C SER A 247 16.59 4.56 -5.73
N ALA A 248 17.25 4.83 -6.86
CA ALA A 248 18.68 5.12 -6.91
C ALA A 248 18.97 6.61 -6.62
N LEU A 249 17.91 7.43 -6.56
CA LEU A 249 18.00 8.86 -6.31
C LEU A 249 18.19 9.16 -4.82
N PRO A 250 18.77 10.32 -4.46
CA PRO A 250 18.91 10.74 -3.07
C PRO A 250 17.56 10.85 -2.37
N SER A 251 17.52 10.58 -1.07
CA SER A 251 16.34 10.79 -0.26
C SER A 251 15.99 12.27 -0.14
N ILE A 252 14.69 12.56 -0.10
CA ILE A 252 14.17 13.92 0.01
C ILE A 252 14.10 14.31 1.48
N ASN A 253 14.83 15.38 1.86
CA ASN A 253 14.67 16.02 3.16
C ASN A 253 13.55 17.06 3.09
N PHE A 254 12.44 16.78 3.77
CA PHE A 254 11.30 17.68 3.91
C PHE A 254 11.63 18.88 4.82
N GLY A 255 12.56 19.72 4.47
CA GLY A 255 12.98 20.86 5.27
C GLY A 255 13.82 21.85 4.48
N ALA A 256 14.16 21.53 3.26
CA ALA A 256 14.87 22.45 2.38
C ALA A 256 13.93 23.57 1.90
N ASN A 257 14.35 24.81 2.08
CA ASN A 257 13.64 25.98 1.56
C ASN A 257 13.46 25.86 0.03
N ILE A 258 12.23 26.03 -0.42
CA ILE A 258 11.82 25.97 -1.84
C ILE A 258 12.52 27.02 -2.72
N SER A 259 13.26 27.97 -2.13
CA SER A 259 13.95 29.05 -2.85
C SER A 259 15.13 28.61 -3.73
N ASP A 260 15.63 27.39 -3.59
CA ASP A 260 16.73 26.85 -4.40
C ASP A 260 16.28 25.70 -5.32
N THR A 261 15.14 25.87 -5.94
CA THR A 261 14.43 24.83 -6.70
C THR A 261 15.26 24.18 -7.80
N VAL A 262 16.13 24.94 -8.49
CA VAL A 262 16.92 24.41 -9.61
C VAL A 262 18.12 23.60 -9.11
N ALA A 263 18.84 24.10 -8.11
CA ALA A 263 19.95 23.36 -7.50
C ALA A 263 19.43 22.13 -6.74
N PHE A 264 18.26 22.25 -6.12
CA PHE A 264 17.56 21.16 -5.45
C PHE A 264 17.17 20.06 -6.44
N LYS A 265 16.57 20.41 -7.60
CA LYS A 265 16.24 19.45 -8.67
C LYS A 265 17.47 18.69 -9.17
N ALA A 266 18.56 19.41 -9.45
CA ALA A 266 19.81 18.80 -9.92
C ALA A 266 20.43 17.86 -8.87
N SER A 267 20.29 18.16 -7.57
CA SER A 267 20.78 17.30 -6.49
C SER A 267 19.92 16.07 -6.27
N LEU A 268 18.61 16.14 -6.62
CA LEU A 268 17.67 15.02 -6.50
C LEU A 268 17.72 14.05 -7.68
N ASN A 269 18.19 14.50 -8.83
CA ASN A 269 18.37 13.64 -10.00
C ASN A 269 19.81 13.78 -10.56
N PRO A 270 20.80 13.14 -9.90
CA PRO A 270 22.19 13.16 -10.37
C PRO A 270 22.42 12.31 -11.63
N TYR A 271 21.44 11.54 -12.08
CA TYR A 271 21.58 10.59 -13.18
C TYR A 271 20.54 10.79 -14.30
N PRO A 272 20.44 11.99 -14.90
CA PRO A 272 19.40 12.29 -15.88
C PRO A 272 19.52 11.46 -17.16
N ASP A 273 20.70 10.94 -17.47
CA ASP A 273 20.99 10.13 -18.68
C ASP A 273 21.06 8.62 -18.38
N GLY A 274 20.60 8.19 -17.21
CA GLY A 274 20.63 6.80 -16.77
C GLY A 274 21.70 6.53 -15.70
N LEU A 275 21.62 5.38 -15.06
CA LEU A 275 22.53 5.02 -13.98
C LEU A 275 23.93 4.66 -14.51
N PRO A 276 25.00 5.20 -13.92
CA PRO A 276 26.35 4.67 -14.12
C PRO A 276 26.44 3.19 -13.76
N GLU A 277 27.33 2.47 -14.41
CA GLU A 277 27.48 1.00 -14.22
C GLU A 277 27.74 0.61 -12.76
N ASP A 278 28.55 1.37 -12.03
CA ASP A 278 28.86 1.15 -10.61
C ASP A 278 27.63 1.40 -9.71
N VAL A 279 26.82 2.38 -10.00
CA VAL A 279 25.57 2.68 -9.28
C VAL A 279 24.52 1.62 -9.58
N ASP A 280 24.40 1.17 -10.82
CA ASP A 280 23.52 0.08 -11.21
C ASP A 280 23.89 -1.23 -10.49
N ALA A 281 25.17 -1.54 -10.37
CA ALA A 281 25.65 -2.70 -9.62
C ALA A 281 25.30 -2.61 -8.13
N LEU A 282 25.42 -1.44 -7.51
CA LEU A 282 25.02 -1.22 -6.12
C LEU A 282 23.50 -1.35 -5.94
N TRP A 283 22.72 -0.84 -6.88
CA TRP A 283 21.26 -0.98 -6.87
C TRP A 283 20.84 -2.44 -6.92
N ASN A 284 21.41 -3.23 -7.82
CA ASN A 284 21.15 -4.66 -7.93
C ASN A 284 21.56 -5.42 -6.67
N SER A 285 22.68 -5.07 -6.07
CA SER A 285 23.16 -5.66 -4.81
C SER A 285 22.18 -5.38 -3.66
N ARG A 286 21.67 -4.15 -3.56
CA ARG A 286 20.68 -3.76 -2.55
C ARG A 286 19.35 -4.49 -2.74
N MET A 287 18.89 -4.59 -3.99
CA MET A 287 17.68 -5.33 -4.31
C MET A 287 17.78 -6.81 -3.93
N LYS A 288 18.94 -7.41 -4.21
CA LYS A 288 19.21 -8.79 -3.81
C LYS A 288 19.21 -8.97 -2.29
N GLU A 289 19.82 -8.05 -1.56
CA GLU A 289 19.84 -8.06 -0.08
C GLU A 289 18.42 -8.04 0.49
N LEU A 290 17.54 -7.19 -0.02
CA LEU A 290 16.14 -7.12 0.37
C LEU A 290 15.39 -8.41 0.02
N MET A 291 15.55 -8.93 -1.19
CA MET A 291 14.89 -10.17 -1.60
C MET A 291 15.38 -11.36 -0.78
N ASP A 292 16.67 -11.46 -0.48
CA ASP A 292 17.23 -12.48 0.38
C ASP A 292 16.62 -12.43 1.80
N LEU A 293 16.38 -11.22 2.32
CA LEU A 293 15.70 -11.02 3.60
C LEU A 293 14.26 -11.53 3.55
N TYR A 294 13.52 -11.22 2.48
CA TYR A 294 12.16 -11.70 2.33
C TYR A 294 12.08 -13.22 2.23
N LEU A 295 13.00 -13.84 1.50
CA LEU A 295 13.10 -15.29 1.40
C LEU A 295 13.47 -15.94 2.73
N LYS A 296 14.38 -15.34 3.49
CA LYS A 296 14.76 -15.80 4.84
C LYS A 296 13.54 -15.89 5.77
N HIS A 297 12.60 -14.98 5.63
CA HIS A 297 11.39 -14.88 6.45
C HIS A 297 10.11 -15.24 5.70
N SER A 298 10.21 -16.06 4.67
CA SER A 298 9.04 -16.45 3.87
C SER A 298 7.97 -17.23 4.65
N ASP A 299 8.32 -17.77 5.81
CA ASP A 299 7.36 -18.37 6.76
C ASP A 299 6.46 -17.33 7.45
N LYS A 300 6.85 -16.05 7.43
CA LYS A 300 6.15 -14.91 8.04
C LYS A 300 5.55 -13.97 7.01
N ILE A 301 6.14 -13.92 5.83
CA ILE A 301 5.74 -13.02 4.73
C ILE A 301 4.81 -13.79 3.79
N THR A 302 3.60 -13.26 3.60
CA THR A 302 2.59 -13.89 2.73
C THR A 302 2.57 -13.30 1.33
N ARG A 303 3.07 -12.08 1.15
CA ARG A 303 3.01 -11.36 -0.11
C ARG A 303 4.14 -10.34 -0.22
N VAL A 304 4.74 -10.27 -1.41
CA VAL A 304 5.69 -9.22 -1.79
C VAL A 304 5.14 -8.55 -3.05
N THR A 305 4.83 -7.28 -2.98
CA THR A 305 4.20 -6.50 -4.05
C THR A 305 5.11 -5.38 -4.50
N ALA A 306 5.42 -5.35 -5.79
CA ALA A 306 6.09 -4.23 -6.45
C ALA A 306 5.07 -3.11 -6.72
N TRP A 307 5.44 -1.86 -6.46
CA TRP A 307 4.55 -0.73 -6.69
C TRP A 307 4.71 -0.17 -8.09
N GLY A 308 4.29 -0.94 -9.08
CA GLY A 308 4.37 -0.66 -10.51
C GLY A 308 5.05 -1.77 -11.29
N VAL A 309 4.74 -1.85 -12.58
CA VAL A 309 5.20 -2.92 -13.48
C VAL A 309 6.52 -2.56 -14.15
N ALA A 310 6.75 -1.26 -14.40
CA ALA A 310 7.95 -0.73 -15.06
C ALA A 310 8.36 0.61 -14.43
N ASP A 311 9.61 1.01 -14.66
CA ASP A 311 10.15 2.27 -14.12
C ASP A 311 9.32 3.50 -14.55
N GLY A 312 8.77 3.49 -15.76
CA GLY A 312 7.88 4.54 -16.26
C GLY A 312 6.56 4.68 -15.48
N ASP A 313 6.16 3.68 -14.72
CA ASP A 313 4.94 3.68 -13.91
C ASP A 313 5.16 4.22 -12.50
N SER A 314 6.42 4.54 -12.11
CA SER A 314 6.72 4.96 -10.74
C SER A 314 6.03 6.28 -10.38
N TRP A 315 5.33 6.30 -9.24
CA TRP A 315 4.73 7.50 -8.67
C TRP A 315 5.76 8.59 -8.33
N LYS A 316 7.02 8.20 -8.13
CA LYS A 316 8.14 9.11 -7.82
C LYS A 316 8.61 9.91 -9.03
N ASN A 317 8.21 9.54 -10.25
CA ASN A 317 8.59 10.27 -11.45
C ASN A 317 8.08 11.71 -11.43
N ASP A 318 6.91 11.92 -10.85
CA ASP A 318 6.24 13.22 -10.79
C ASP A 318 6.20 13.82 -9.37
N TRP A 319 6.84 13.17 -8.38
CA TRP A 319 6.76 13.59 -6.97
C TRP A 319 8.13 13.62 -6.30
N PRO A 320 8.41 14.69 -5.52
CA PRO A 320 7.69 15.97 -5.39
C PRO A 320 7.95 16.91 -6.55
N MET A 321 8.79 16.55 -7.46
CA MET A 321 9.21 17.28 -8.66
C MET A 321 9.62 16.25 -9.70
N ASP A 322 9.45 16.59 -10.98
CA ASP A 322 9.89 15.74 -12.11
C ASP A 322 11.27 15.14 -11.86
N GLY A 323 11.29 13.85 -11.59
CA GLY A 323 12.49 13.08 -11.29
C GLY A 323 13.14 12.52 -12.54
#